data_c644864b041545ed926acb22b780912b
#
_entry.id   c644864b041545ed926acb22b780912b
#
_cell.length_a   1.000
_cell.length_b   1.000
_cell.length_c   1.000
_cell.angle_alpha   90.00
_cell.angle_beta   90.00
_cell.angle_gamma   90.00
#
_symmetry.space_group_name_H-M   'P 1'
#
loop_
_entity.id
_entity.type
_entity.pdbx_description
1 polymer ?
#
loop_
_entity_poly.entity_id
_entity_poly.type
_entity_poly.pdbx_seq_one_letter_code
_entity_poly.pdbx_strand_id
1 'polypeptide(L)'
;MDARIRHIAFGLACCTLLGASYRTQNFIVEASTPALAQEVGDAAERYRRDLAIEWLGEELPPWRDICPIHVTVGQHLGAGGATSFSFMPPFVKRGRAMGWTMSIQGSHERILDSVLPHEITHTVFATHFGRPLPRWADEGACTTVEHVSERQKQEEWLVDMLQTQRGIPFNRMFAMKDYPRDILPLYAQGFSLARYLIAQGGKRKFVEYIGDGMNSNNWTMATKRLYGFESLSDLQVRWNQWVARGSPKLGVASATLTSSATRQKAREPEFLGTSKRPKPLSLVADVRGSDLQFSRIRQVPAADQEKVKNWYAQQRDRLVSQENRQPRSRLFGDVSFRQLPKD
;
A
#
# COMPACT_ATOMS: atom_id res chain seq x y z
N MET A 1 -7.61 51.90 -63.27
CA MET A 1 -8.19 51.77 -61.89
C MET A 1 -7.65 50.49 -61.33
N ASP A 2 -6.58 50.57 -60.56
CA ASP A 2 -5.90 49.38 -60.00
C ASP A 2 -6.46 49.04 -58.63
N ALA A 3 -7.05 47.87 -58.52
CA ALA A 3 -7.48 47.29 -57.24
C ALA A 3 -6.37 46.35 -56.72
N ARG A 4 -5.56 46.84 -55.78
CA ARG A 4 -4.56 46.03 -55.07
C ARG A 4 -5.22 45.22 -53.96
N ILE A 5 -5.36 43.93 -54.19
CA ILE A 5 -5.80 42.97 -53.15
C ILE A 5 -4.58 42.68 -52.25
N ARG A 6 -4.64 43.16 -50.99
CA ARG A 6 -3.69 42.81 -49.95
C ARG A 6 -4.10 41.47 -49.34
N HIS A 7 -3.34 40.42 -49.61
CA HIS A 7 -3.47 39.15 -48.90
C HIS A 7 -2.80 39.30 -47.51
N ILE A 8 -3.63 39.35 -46.47
CA ILE A 8 -3.19 39.21 -45.10
C ILE A 8 -3.10 37.71 -44.83
N ALA A 9 -1.86 37.19 -44.82
CA ALA A 9 -1.58 35.83 -44.35
C ALA A 9 -1.76 35.79 -42.85
N PHE A 10 -2.87 35.25 -42.37
CA PHE A 10 -3.08 34.94 -40.98
C PHE A 10 -2.31 33.64 -40.66
N GLY A 11 -1.08 33.79 -40.16
CA GLY A 11 -0.30 32.67 -39.64
C GLY A 11 -0.96 32.14 -38.40
N LEU A 12 -1.69 31.05 -38.53
CA LEU A 12 -2.22 30.29 -37.42
C LEU A 12 -1.02 29.58 -36.75
N ALA A 13 -0.43 30.23 -35.73
CA ALA A 13 0.51 29.57 -34.86
C ALA A 13 -0.21 28.50 -34.08
N CYS A 14 -0.24 27.27 -34.61
CA CYS A 14 -0.68 26.09 -33.91
C CYS A 14 0.38 25.81 -32.85
N CYS A 15 0.26 26.41 -31.65
CA CYS A 15 1.01 25.98 -30.47
C CYS A 15 0.53 24.57 -30.11
N THR A 16 1.07 23.57 -30.77
CA THR A 16 1.03 22.20 -30.25
C THR A 16 1.74 22.28 -28.91
N LEU A 17 1.01 22.07 -27.81
CA LEU A 17 1.54 21.78 -26.50
C LEU A 17 2.26 20.42 -26.63
N LEU A 18 3.48 20.46 -27.17
CA LEU A 18 4.40 19.32 -27.17
C LEU A 18 4.80 19.11 -25.72
N GLY A 19 4.14 18.17 -25.06
CA GLY A 19 4.61 17.67 -23.78
C GLY A 19 6.09 17.25 -23.91
N ALA A 20 6.89 17.56 -22.91
CA ALA A 20 8.30 17.18 -22.90
C ALA A 20 8.41 15.73 -22.45
N SER A 21 9.31 14.98 -23.10
CA SER A 21 9.60 13.60 -22.75
C SER A 21 11.06 13.45 -22.32
N TYR A 22 11.29 12.69 -21.26
CA TYR A 22 12.61 12.32 -20.78
C TYR A 22 12.70 10.81 -20.55
N ARG A 23 13.77 10.19 -21.05
CA ARG A 23 13.98 8.73 -21.00
C ARG A 23 15.12 8.39 -20.06
N THR A 24 14.87 7.46 -19.16
CA THR A 24 15.86 6.80 -18.30
C THR A 24 16.02 5.32 -18.66
N GLN A 25 16.66 4.55 -17.81
CA GLN A 25 16.84 3.11 -18.02
C GLN A 25 15.49 2.34 -17.92
N ASN A 26 14.65 2.69 -16.94
CA ASN A 26 13.42 1.97 -16.68
C ASN A 26 12.16 2.77 -16.98
N PHE A 27 12.27 4.09 -17.19
CA PHE A 27 11.12 4.98 -17.33
C PHE A 27 11.21 5.85 -18.57
N ILE A 28 10.04 6.26 -19.09
CA ILE A 28 9.87 7.37 -19.99
C ILE A 28 8.85 8.32 -19.40
N VAL A 29 9.26 9.54 -19.09
CA VAL A 29 8.44 10.52 -18.38
C VAL A 29 7.90 11.56 -19.34
N GLU A 30 6.60 11.78 -19.31
CA GLU A 30 5.91 12.83 -20.06
C GLU A 30 5.39 13.88 -19.06
N ALA A 31 5.84 15.13 -19.23
CA ALA A 31 5.50 16.24 -18.36
C ALA A 31 5.30 17.53 -19.14
N SER A 32 4.86 18.60 -18.46
CA SER A 32 4.63 19.91 -19.08
C SER A 32 5.92 20.64 -19.51
N THR A 33 7.07 20.30 -18.91
CA THR A 33 8.38 20.90 -19.22
C THR A 33 9.49 19.87 -19.26
N PRO A 34 10.58 20.08 -20.04
CA PRO A 34 11.73 19.18 -20.05
C PRO A 34 12.41 19.03 -18.68
N ALA A 35 12.52 20.12 -17.93
CA ALA A 35 13.12 20.10 -16.58
C ALA A 35 12.33 19.22 -15.61
N LEU A 36 10.99 19.32 -15.61
CA LEU A 36 10.13 18.47 -14.79
C LEU A 36 10.20 17.00 -15.23
N ALA A 37 10.20 16.73 -16.53
CA ALA A 37 10.31 15.36 -17.02
C ALA A 37 11.64 14.71 -16.58
N GLN A 38 12.74 15.45 -16.66
CA GLN A 38 14.05 15.00 -16.20
C GLN A 38 14.07 14.78 -14.69
N GLU A 39 13.62 15.75 -13.89
CA GLU A 39 13.60 15.67 -12.44
C GLU A 39 12.81 14.44 -11.93
N VAL A 40 11.61 14.22 -12.48
CA VAL A 40 10.78 13.05 -12.12
C VAL A 40 11.44 11.76 -12.58
N GLY A 41 12.05 11.72 -13.77
CA GLY A 41 12.72 10.52 -14.27
C GLY A 41 13.93 10.12 -13.42
N ASP A 42 14.77 11.08 -13.07
CA ASP A 42 15.93 10.85 -12.20
C ASP A 42 15.49 10.47 -10.78
N ALA A 43 14.41 11.08 -10.27
CA ALA A 43 13.82 10.71 -8.99
C ALA A 43 13.23 9.28 -9.01
N ALA A 44 12.56 8.89 -10.09
CA ALA A 44 11.98 7.55 -10.23
C ALA A 44 13.06 6.46 -10.19
N GLU A 45 14.19 6.64 -10.89
CA GLU A 45 15.31 5.68 -10.83
C GLU A 45 15.93 5.61 -9.42
N ARG A 46 16.13 6.76 -8.76
CA ARG A 46 16.63 6.78 -7.38
C ARG A 46 15.69 6.05 -6.44
N TYR A 47 14.39 6.36 -6.47
CA TYR A 47 13.41 5.67 -5.63
C TYR A 47 13.33 4.18 -5.93
N ARG A 48 13.37 3.79 -7.20
CA ARG A 48 13.35 2.37 -7.57
C ARG A 48 14.52 1.60 -6.96
N ARG A 49 15.73 2.17 -7.00
CA ARG A 49 16.93 1.60 -6.38
C ARG A 49 16.83 1.60 -4.86
N ASP A 50 16.60 2.76 -4.26
CA ASP A 50 16.69 2.95 -2.83
C ASP A 50 15.58 2.18 -2.08
N LEU A 51 14.35 2.16 -2.61
CA LEU A 51 13.25 1.40 -2.05
C LEU A 51 13.45 -0.11 -2.24
N ALA A 52 14.03 -0.56 -3.35
CA ALA A 52 14.38 -1.97 -3.50
C ALA A 52 15.39 -2.41 -2.43
N ILE A 53 16.46 -1.64 -2.21
CA ILE A 53 17.44 -1.90 -1.16
C ILE A 53 16.77 -1.88 0.23
N GLU A 54 15.92 -0.91 0.50
CA GLU A 54 15.27 -0.75 1.80
C GLU A 54 14.29 -1.90 2.13
N TRP A 55 13.47 -2.32 1.14
CA TRP A 55 12.48 -3.38 1.33
C TRP A 55 13.06 -4.78 1.16
N LEU A 56 13.93 -4.98 0.17
CA LEU A 56 14.38 -6.31 -0.26
C LEU A 56 15.82 -6.60 0.16
N GLY A 57 16.62 -5.55 0.43
CA GLY A 57 18.04 -5.63 0.77
C GLY A 57 18.97 -5.69 -0.43
N GLU A 58 18.44 -5.57 -1.63
CA GLU A 58 19.18 -5.60 -2.88
C GLU A 58 18.49 -4.75 -3.95
N GLU A 59 19.23 -4.35 -4.96
CA GLU A 59 18.68 -3.67 -6.13
C GLU A 59 17.93 -4.67 -7.02
N LEU A 60 16.89 -4.17 -7.68
CA LEU A 60 16.19 -4.96 -8.70
C LEU A 60 16.87 -4.78 -10.07
N PRO A 61 16.96 -5.84 -10.88
CA PRO A 61 17.50 -5.73 -12.23
C PRO A 61 16.65 -4.79 -13.08
N PRO A 62 17.23 -4.15 -14.12
CA PRO A 62 16.47 -3.34 -15.05
C PRO A 62 15.30 -4.10 -15.67
N TRP A 63 14.22 -3.39 -15.93
CA TRP A 63 13.08 -3.99 -16.63
C TRP A 63 13.40 -4.16 -18.12
N ARG A 64 12.76 -5.14 -18.76
CA ARG A 64 12.80 -5.29 -20.22
C ARG A 64 11.90 -4.25 -20.90
N ASP A 65 10.77 -3.95 -20.26
CA ASP A 65 9.75 -3.03 -20.79
C ASP A 65 9.83 -1.72 -20.01
N ILE A 66 9.90 -0.62 -20.70
CA ILE A 66 9.95 0.72 -20.11
C ILE A 66 8.58 1.06 -19.50
N CYS A 67 8.57 1.67 -18.34
CA CYS A 67 7.37 2.21 -17.70
C CYS A 67 7.16 3.67 -18.13
N PRO A 68 6.11 3.99 -18.90
CA PRO A 68 5.71 5.38 -19.12
C PRO A 68 5.12 5.97 -17.83
N ILE A 69 5.54 7.21 -17.52
CA ILE A 69 5.05 8.02 -16.42
C ILE A 69 4.44 9.30 -17.00
N HIS A 70 3.13 9.49 -16.79
CA HIS A 70 2.41 10.71 -17.15
C HIS A 70 2.30 11.62 -15.92
N VAL A 71 2.84 12.83 -16.00
CA VAL A 71 2.93 13.79 -14.89
C VAL A 71 2.00 14.97 -15.12
N THR A 72 1.09 15.22 -14.17
CA THR A 72 0.21 16.38 -14.17
C THR A 72 0.44 17.23 -12.92
N VAL A 73 1.07 18.39 -13.06
CA VAL A 73 1.31 19.31 -11.94
C VAL A 73 0.21 20.36 -11.87
N GLY A 74 -0.30 20.60 -10.66
CA GLY A 74 -1.26 21.67 -10.38
C GLY A 74 -1.43 21.90 -8.91
N GLN A 75 -1.37 23.17 -8.46
CA GLN A 75 -1.53 23.56 -7.05
C GLN A 75 -2.88 23.17 -6.44
N HIS A 76 -3.92 23.07 -7.28
CA HIS A 76 -5.27 22.72 -6.87
C HIS A 76 -5.62 21.24 -7.05
N LEU A 77 -4.70 20.47 -7.62
CA LEU A 77 -4.89 19.02 -7.78
C LEU A 77 -4.65 18.30 -6.45
N GLY A 78 -5.52 17.36 -6.12
CA GLY A 78 -5.23 16.42 -5.06
C GLY A 78 -4.01 15.58 -5.41
N ALA A 79 -3.12 15.37 -4.45
CA ALA A 79 -1.99 14.46 -4.63
C ALA A 79 -2.50 13.02 -4.86
N GLY A 80 -1.99 12.36 -5.89
CA GLY A 80 -2.36 10.99 -6.18
C GLY A 80 -1.70 10.40 -7.42
N GLY A 81 -1.62 9.09 -7.46
CA GLY A 81 -1.05 8.32 -8.55
C GLY A 81 -1.83 7.06 -8.84
N ALA A 82 -1.47 6.40 -9.91
CA ALA A 82 -1.94 5.08 -10.26
C ALA A 82 -0.89 4.37 -11.10
N THR A 83 -0.51 3.18 -10.67
CA THR A 83 0.38 2.30 -11.42
C THR A 83 -0.40 1.08 -11.89
N SER A 84 -0.35 0.81 -13.18
CA SER A 84 -0.97 -0.37 -13.80
C SER A 84 0.10 -1.28 -14.38
N PHE A 85 -0.09 -2.57 -14.21
CA PHE A 85 0.75 -3.61 -14.78
C PHE A 85 -0.03 -4.93 -14.86
N SER A 86 0.49 -5.86 -15.63
CA SER A 86 -0.05 -7.21 -15.76
C SER A 86 1.00 -8.23 -15.31
N PHE A 87 0.55 -9.38 -14.86
CA PHE A 87 1.45 -10.51 -14.57
C PHE A 87 1.38 -11.53 -15.70
N MET A 88 2.54 -12.01 -16.13
CA MET A 88 2.58 -13.14 -17.06
C MET A 88 1.91 -14.36 -16.44
N PRO A 89 1.20 -15.19 -17.25
CA PRO A 89 0.61 -16.43 -16.76
C PRO A 89 1.62 -17.34 -16.05
N PRO A 90 1.18 -18.17 -15.09
CA PRO A 90 2.02 -18.91 -14.14
C PRO A 90 2.85 -20.04 -14.71
N PHE A 91 2.99 -20.18 -16.03
CA PHE A 91 3.83 -21.18 -16.67
C PHE A 91 5.35 -20.97 -16.46
N VAL A 92 5.73 -19.82 -15.89
CA VAL A 92 7.10 -19.51 -15.48
C VAL A 92 7.12 -19.53 -13.95
N LYS A 93 8.08 -20.23 -13.34
CA LYS A 93 8.21 -20.45 -11.87
C LYS A 93 8.15 -19.19 -10.99
N ARG A 94 8.31 -18.01 -11.56
CA ARG A 94 7.98 -16.70 -10.97
C ARG A 94 7.22 -15.90 -12.01
N GLY A 95 6.00 -15.47 -11.69
CA GLY A 95 5.27 -14.51 -12.50
C GLY A 95 6.15 -13.27 -12.69
N ARG A 96 6.05 -12.65 -13.86
CA ARG A 96 6.78 -11.41 -14.17
C ARG A 96 5.77 -10.32 -14.39
N ALA A 97 5.95 -9.18 -13.72
CA ALA A 97 5.18 -7.99 -14.02
C ALA A 97 5.66 -7.36 -15.34
N MET A 98 4.73 -6.89 -16.16
CA MET A 98 4.95 -6.30 -17.48
C MET A 98 3.82 -5.34 -17.86
N GLY A 99 4.02 -4.59 -18.94
CA GLY A 99 2.98 -3.67 -19.44
C GLY A 99 2.74 -2.51 -18.47
N TRP A 100 3.83 -1.97 -17.95
CA TRP A 100 3.83 -0.88 -16.97
C TRP A 100 3.20 0.40 -17.53
N THR A 101 2.42 1.07 -16.71
CA THR A 101 1.96 2.45 -16.95
C THR A 101 1.76 3.13 -15.61
N MET A 102 2.23 4.37 -15.48
CA MET A 102 2.10 5.18 -14.28
C MET A 102 1.54 6.55 -14.61
N SER A 103 0.59 7.03 -13.82
CA SER A 103 0.07 8.41 -13.88
C SER A 103 0.15 9.01 -12.50
N ILE A 104 0.75 10.20 -12.39
CA ILE A 104 0.93 10.92 -11.13
C ILE A 104 0.47 12.36 -11.25
N GLN A 105 -0.18 12.86 -10.20
CA GLN A 105 -0.66 14.25 -10.16
C GLN A 105 -0.53 14.86 -8.76
N GLY A 106 -0.50 16.20 -8.71
CA GLY A 106 -0.46 16.96 -7.45
C GLY A 106 0.32 18.26 -7.58
N SER A 107 0.67 18.88 -6.44
CA SER A 107 1.71 19.92 -6.45
C SER A 107 3.06 19.30 -6.74
N HIS A 108 4.00 20.12 -7.21
CA HIS A 108 5.35 19.66 -7.54
C HIS A 108 6.01 18.90 -6.39
N GLU A 109 5.95 19.44 -5.17
CA GLU A 109 6.51 18.84 -3.98
C GLU A 109 5.83 17.49 -3.64
N ARG A 110 4.48 17.45 -3.69
CA ARG A 110 3.73 16.23 -3.36
C ARG A 110 3.95 15.10 -4.37
N ILE A 111 4.17 15.45 -5.64
CA ILE A 111 4.55 14.45 -6.64
C ILE A 111 5.87 13.80 -6.24
N LEU A 112 6.89 14.59 -5.89
CA LEU A 112 8.23 14.07 -5.63
C LEU A 112 8.37 13.39 -4.27
N ASP A 113 7.74 13.91 -3.21
CA ASP A 113 7.94 13.43 -1.84
C ASP A 113 6.91 12.40 -1.35
N SER A 114 5.81 12.24 -2.07
CA SER A 114 4.72 11.35 -1.67
C SER A 114 4.24 10.43 -2.79
N VAL A 115 3.75 11.00 -3.90
CA VAL A 115 3.09 10.23 -4.94
C VAL A 115 4.07 9.31 -5.66
N LEU A 116 5.20 9.85 -6.13
CA LEU A 116 6.18 9.06 -6.87
C LEU A 116 6.78 7.90 -6.05
N PRO A 117 7.27 8.10 -4.81
CA PRO A 117 7.77 6.97 -4.03
C PRO A 117 6.69 5.94 -3.69
N HIS A 118 5.42 6.34 -3.51
CA HIS A 118 4.29 5.43 -3.35
C HIS A 118 4.15 4.52 -4.58
N GLU A 119 4.01 5.12 -5.76
CA GLU A 119 3.82 4.40 -7.02
C GLU A 119 5.04 3.52 -7.39
N ILE A 120 6.24 3.98 -7.10
CA ILE A 120 7.46 3.18 -7.29
C ILE A 120 7.48 1.97 -6.34
N THR A 121 6.97 2.09 -5.12
CA THR A 121 6.90 0.95 -4.19
C THR A 121 6.01 -0.17 -4.75
N HIS A 122 4.87 0.17 -5.38
CA HIS A 122 4.05 -0.83 -6.11
C HIS A 122 4.87 -1.57 -7.15
N THR A 123 5.71 -0.86 -7.92
CA THR A 123 6.54 -1.50 -8.95
C THR A 123 7.62 -2.41 -8.36
N VAL A 124 8.22 -2.02 -7.23
CA VAL A 124 9.20 -2.83 -6.50
C VAL A 124 8.55 -4.14 -6.04
N PHE A 125 7.39 -4.07 -5.43
CA PHE A 125 6.69 -5.26 -4.96
C PHE A 125 6.17 -6.14 -6.11
N ALA A 126 5.60 -5.55 -7.15
CA ALA A 126 5.15 -6.30 -8.31
C ALA A 126 6.32 -7.06 -8.98
N THR A 127 7.50 -6.42 -9.06
CA THR A 127 8.70 -7.06 -9.61
C THR A 127 9.18 -8.20 -8.70
N HIS A 128 9.20 -7.99 -7.39
CA HIS A 128 9.69 -8.96 -6.42
C HIS A 128 8.77 -10.18 -6.30
N PHE A 129 7.47 -9.95 -6.13
CA PHE A 129 6.52 -11.04 -5.88
C PHE A 129 6.02 -11.72 -7.15
N GLY A 130 6.01 -11.03 -8.30
CA GLY A 130 5.53 -11.55 -9.57
C GLY A 130 4.05 -11.96 -9.59
N ARG A 131 3.26 -11.44 -8.66
CA ARG A 131 1.82 -11.68 -8.49
C ARG A 131 1.17 -10.57 -7.65
N PRO A 132 -0.16 -10.40 -7.71
CA PRO A 132 -0.87 -9.40 -6.90
C PRO A 132 -0.67 -9.62 -5.39
N LEU A 133 -0.43 -8.54 -4.66
CA LEU A 133 -0.41 -8.54 -3.20
C LEU A 133 -1.83 -8.40 -2.63
N PRO A 134 -2.06 -8.80 -1.37
CA PRO A 134 -3.26 -8.38 -0.65
C PRO A 134 -3.33 -6.85 -0.58
N ARG A 135 -4.48 -6.27 -0.90
CA ARG A 135 -4.65 -4.81 -1.03
C ARG A 135 -4.21 -4.02 0.21
N TRP A 136 -4.50 -4.54 1.40
CA TRP A 136 -4.06 -3.89 2.64
C TRP A 136 -2.54 -3.80 2.79
N ALA A 137 -1.82 -4.81 2.30
CA ALA A 137 -0.37 -4.87 2.40
C ALA A 137 0.30 -4.01 1.33
N ASP A 138 -0.23 -4.04 0.11
CA ASP A 138 0.23 -3.26 -1.01
C ASP A 138 0.10 -1.77 -0.71
N GLU A 139 -1.12 -1.28 -0.53
CA GLU A 139 -1.40 0.12 -0.22
C GLU A 139 -0.79 0.57 1.10
N GLY A 140 -0.87 -0.29 2.12
CA GLY A 140 -0.34 0.03 3.44
C GLY A 140 1.16 0.23 3.45
N ALA A 141 1.92 -0.60 2.75
CA ALA A 141 3.37 -0.45 2.63
C ALA A 141 3.75 0.77 1.78
N CYS A 142 3.08 0.98 0.65
CA CYS A 142 3.30 2.14 -0.22
C CYS A 142 3.07 3.46 0.52
N THR A 143 2.04 3.55 1.36
CA THR A 143 1.80 4.75 2.18
C THR A 143 2.90 5.00 3.22
N THR A 144 3.64 3.98 3.68
CA THR A 144 4.72 4.19 4.67
C THR A 144 5.89 5.02 4.16
N VAL A 145 6.06 5.15 2.85
CA VAL A 145 7.16 5.91 2.23
C VAL A 145 6.76 7.32 1.81
N GLU A 146 5.49 7.69 1.94
CA GLU A 146 4.99 9.03 1.67
C GLU A 146 5.52 10.06 2.68
N HIS A 147 5.40 11.33 2.36
CA HIS A 147 5.75 12.42 3.26
C HIS A 147 4.95 12.35 4.57
N VAL A 148 5.55 12.86 5.66
CA VAL A 148 4.95 12.78 7.00
C VAL A 148 3.54 13.36 7.09
N SER A 149 3.24 14.43 6.34
CA SER A 149 1.90 15.04 6.34
C SER A 149 0.81 14.11 5.77
N GLU A 150 1.14 13.33 4.73
CA GLU A 150 0.18 12.38 4.15
C GLU A 150 -0.05 11.20 5.10
N ARG A 151 1.01 10.71 5.73
CA ARG A 151 0.91 9.66 6.75
C ARG A 151 0.11 10.10 7.98
N GLN A 152 0.25 11.36 8.42
CA GLN A 152 -0.54 11.91 9.52
C GLN A 152 -2.02 11.95 9.19
N LYS A 153 -2.41 12.32 7.97
CA LYS A 153 -3.81 12.26 7.53
C LYS A 153 -4.38 10.84 7.62
N GLN A 154 -3.60 9.82 7.25
CA GLN A 154 -4.04 8.43 7.38
C GLN A 154 -4.25 8.02 8.84
N GLU A 155 -3.41 8.50 9.77
CA GLU A 155 -3.58 8.26 11.20
C GLU A 155 -4.83 8.93 11.77
N GLU A 156 -5.10 10.17 11.38
CA GLU A 156 -6.29 10.91 11.77
C GLU A 156 -7.57 10.23 11.26
N TRP A 157 -7.59 9.84 9.99
CA TRP A 157 -8.71 9.11 9.40
C TRP A 157 -8.93 7.75 10.04
N LEU A 158 -7.85 7.04 10.39
CA LEU A 158 -7.96 5.76 11.07
C LEU A 158 -8.75 5.89 12.39
N VAL A 159 -8.42 6.89 13.20
CA VAL A 159 -9.09 7.10 14.49
C VAL A 159 -10.58 7.39 14.28
N ASP A 160 -10.93 8.29 13.35
CA ASP A 160 -12.32 8.57 12.99
C ASP A 160 -13.06 7.30 12.53
N MET A 161 -12.44 6.51 11.66
CA MET A 161 -13.05 5.29 11.13
C MET A 161 -13.26 4.21 12.20
N LEU A 162 -12.33 4.07 13.14
CA LEU A 162 -12.49 3.12 14.23
C LEU A 162 -13.60 3.57 15.20
N GLN A 163 -13.69 4.88 15.50
CA GLN A 163 -14.75 5.43 16.34
C GLN A 163 -16.15 5.35 15.71
N THR A 164 -16.22 5.46 14.38
CA THR A 164 -17.48 5.39 13.63
C THR A 164 -17.82 3.97 13.15
N GLN A 165 -17.14 2.96 13.67
CA GLN A 165 -17.35 1.54 13.34
C GLN A 165 -17.17 1.19 11.84
N ARG A 166 -16.41 2.01 11.12
CA ARG A 166 -16.05 1.77 9.70
C ARG A 166 -14.81 0.89 9.55
N GLY A 167 -14.19 0.49 10.65
CA GLY A 167 -13.04 -0.40 10.67
C GLY A 167 -13.36 -1.76 10.04
N ILE A 168 -12.38 -2.32 9.33
CA ILE A 168 -12.50 -3.61 8.67
C ILE A 168 -11.89 -4.70 9.56
N PRO A 169 -12.63 -5.73 9.98
CA PRO A 169 -12.05 -6.86 10.70
C PRO A 169 -10.90 -7.51 9.92
N PHE A 170 -9.79 -7.85 10.59
CA PHE A 170 -8.60 -8.38 9.91
C PHE A 170 -8.88 -9.65 9.12
N ASN A 171 -9.70 -10.56 9.62
CA ASN A 171 -10.09 -11.76 8.86
C ASN A 171 -10.71 -11.39 7.49
N ARG A 172 -11.52 -10.34 7.44
CA ARG A 172 -12.09 -9.83 6.19
C ARG A 172 -11.04 -9.08 5.36
N MET A 173 -10.26 -8.21 5.97
CA MET A 173 -9.25 -7.38 5.30
C MET A 173 -8.17 -8.24 4.62
N PHE A 174 -7.70 -9.30 5.27
CA PHE A 174 -6.70 -10.22 4.73
C PHE A 174 -7.25 -11.12 3.61
N ALA A 175 -8.54 -11.37 3.59
CA ALA A 175 -9.21 -12.14 2.55
C ALA A 175 -9.64 -11.29 1.33
N MET A 176 -9.49 -9.96 1.39
CA MET A 176 -9.89 -9.07 0.30
C MET A 176 -9.00 -9.24 -0.94
N LYS A 177 -9.64 -9.54 -2.07
CA LYS A 177 -9.00 -9.55 -3.39
C LYS A 177 -9.23 -8.25 -4.14
N ASP A 178 -10.40 -7.63 -3.93
CA ASP A 178 -10.85 -6.43 -4.61
C ASP A 178 -10.96 -5.26 -3.64
N TYR A 179 -11.01 -4.04 -4.19
CA TYR A 179 -11.23 -2.84 -3.39
C TYR A 179 -12.70 -2.77 -2.91
N PRO A 180 -12.94 -2.46 -1.62
CA PRO A 180 -14.29 -2.22 -1.13
C PRO A 180 -14.84 -0.89 -1.71
N ARG A 181 -16.17 -0.70 -1.67
CA ARG A 181 -16.76 0.57 -2.08
C ARG A 181 -16.25 1.77 -1.26
N ASP A 182 -16.15 1.59 0.05
CA ASP A 182 -15.48 2.53 0.97
C ASP A 182 -14.03 2.09 1.13
N ILE A 183 -13.14 2.71 0.36
CA ILE A 183 -11.73 2.31 0.30
C ILE A 183 -10.88 2.94 1.39
N LEU A 184 -11.29 4.08 1.96
CA LEU A 184 -10.48 4.81 2.94
C LEU A 184 -10.12 3.98 4.18
N PRO A 185 -11.03 3.17 4.76
CA PRO A 185 -10.67 2.28 5.87
C PRO A 185 -9.58 1.27 5.50
N LEU A 186 -9.58 0.76 4.25
CA LEU A 186 -8.54 -0.16 3.79
C LEU A 186 -7.16 0.51 3.77
N TYR A 187 -7.07 1.73 3.25
CA TYR A 187 -5.83 2.51 3.20
C TYR A 187 -5.33 2.87 4.60
N ALA A 188 -6.17 3.48 5.42
CA ALA A 188 -5.79 3.91 6.77
C ALA A 188 -5.41 2.72 7.67
N GLN A 189 -6.19 1.62 7.65
CA GLN A 189 -5.87 0.42 8.42
C GLN A 189 -4.67 -0.32 7.85
N GLY A 190 -4.56 -0.44 6.52
CA GLY A 190 -3.42 -1.07 5.85
C GLY A 190 -2.11 -0.37 6.19
N PHE A 191 -2.08 0.97 6.09
CA PHE A 191 -0.93 1.78 6.50
C PHE A 191 -0.58 1.57 7.97
N SER A 192 -1.56 1.70 8.87
CA SER A 192 -1.33 1.56 10.31
C SER A 192 -0.84 0.16 10.68
N LEU A 193 -1.41 -0.89 10.07
CA LEU A 193 -0.98 -2.26 10.29
C LEU A 193 0.42 -2.53 9.71
N ALA A 194 0.71 -2.07 8.50
CA ALA A 194 2.04 -2.18 7.91
C ALA A 194 3.09 -1.51 8.82
N ARG A 195 2.83 -0.29 9.28
CA ARG A 195 3.69 0.43 10.23
C ARG A 195 3.89 -0.32 11.55
N TYR A 196 2.82 -0.90 12.10
CA TYR A 196 2.87 -1.69 13.32
C TYR A 196 3.76 -2.94 13.18
N LEU A 197 3.63 -3.66 12.07
CA LEU A 197 4.42 -4.86 11.78
C LEU A 197 5.88 -4.51 11.47
N ILE A 198 6.12 -3.47 10.67
CA ILE A 198 7.46 -2.98 10.34
C ILE A 198 8.21 -2.54 11.61
N ALA A 199 7.53 -1.87 12.54
CA ALA A 199 8.13 -1.44 13.81
C ALA A 199 8.62 -2.61 14.68
N GLN A 200 8.09 -3.83 14.50
CA GLN A 200 8.46 -5.03 15.25
C GLN A 200 9.58 -5.86 14.61
N GLY A 201 9.89 -5.65 13.34
CA GLY A 201 10.87 -6.50 12.68
C GLY A 201 11.54 -5.93 11.45
N GLY A 202 11.23 -4.68 11.12
CA GLY A 202 11.75 -4.01 9.93
C GLY A 202 11.02 -4.38 8.64
N LYS A 203 11.37 -3.68 7.56
CA LYS A 203 10.74 -3.82 6.24
C LYS A 203 10.98 -5.21 5.62
N ARG A 204 12.17 -5.78 5.78
CA ARG A 204 12.49 -7.12 5.24
C ARG A 204 11.61 -8.22 5.85
N LYS A 205 11.42 -8.20 7.17
CA LYS A 205 10.53 -9.14 7.85
C LYS A 205 9.08 -8.99 7.40
N PHE A 206 8.65 -7.75 7.14
CA PHE A 206 7.34 -7.49 6.58
C PHE A 206 7.20 -8.12 5.17
N VAL A 207 8.19 -7.96 4.29
CA VAL A 207 8.21 -8.59 2.96
C VAL A 207 8.19 -10.12 3.07
N GLU A 208 8.97 -10.70 3.97
CA GLU A 208 8.95 -12.13 4.25
C GLU A 208 7.57 -12.60 4.71
N TYR A 209 6.93 -11.86 5.60
CA TYR A 209 5.58 -12.14 6.07
C TYR A 209 4.54 -12.14 4.95
N ILE A 210 4.59 -11.14 4.06
CA ILE A 210 3.71 -11.09 2.90
C ILE A 210 3.95 -12.29 1.98
N GLY A 211 5.22 -12.59 1.68
CA GLY A 211 5.60 -13.74 0.86
C GLY A 211 5.12 -15.06 1.44
N ASP A 212 5.28 -15.25 2.74
CA ASP A 212 4.86 -16.46 3.46
C ASP A 212 3.34 -16.64 3.45
N GLY A 213 2.60 -15.59 3.81
CA GLY A 213 1.14 -15.60 3.81
C GLY A 213 0.56 -15.88 2.42
N MET A 214 1.13 -15.28 1.38
CA MET A 214 0.73 -15.52 0.00
C MET A 214 1.08 -16.93 -0.50
N ASN A 215 2.22 -17.49 -0.10
CA ASN A 215 2.66 -18.84 -0.52
C ASN A 215 1.85 -19.94 0.12
N SER A 216 1.61 -19.82 1.43
CA SER A 216 0.86 -20.79 2.20
C SER A 216 -0.66 -20.63 2.08
N ASN A 217 -1.13 -19.47 1.63
CA ASN A 217 -2.53 -19.02 1.72
C ASN A 217 -3.09 -19.17 3.15
N ASN A 218 -2.22 -19.10 4.15
CA ASN A 218 -2.56 -19.26 5.57
C ASN A 218 -1.97 -18.13 6.40
N TRP A 219 -2.70 -17.02 6.45
CA TRP A 219 -2.29 -15.81 7.15
C TRP A 219 -2.16 -16.01 8.66
N THR A 220 -2.98 -16.88 9.27
CA THR A 220 -2.87 -17.20 10.69
C THR A 220 -1.53 -17.85 11.01
N MET A 221 -1.13 -18.85 10.22
CA MET A 221 0.17 -19.51 10.41
C MET A 221 1.35 -18.58 10.15
N ALA A 222 1.29 -17.76 9.10
CA ALA A 222 2.31 -16.76 8.81
C ALA A 222 2.43 -15.74 9.96
N THR A 223 1.31 -15.26 10.49
CA THR A 223 1.24 -14.33 11.61
C THR A 223 1.85 -14.93 12.88
N LYS A 224 1.54 -16.19 13.18
CA LYS A 224 2.13 -16.90 14.32
C LYS A 224 3.63 -17.10 14.16
N ARG A 225 4.06 -17.57 13.00
CA ARG A 225 5.47 -17.91 12.75
C ARG A 225 6.37 -16.67 12.78
N LEU A 226 5.96 -15.59 12.13
CA LEU A 226 6.83 -14.43 11.94
C LEU A 226 6.67 -13.36 13.03
N TYR A 227 5.50 -13.21 13.60
CA TYR A 227 5.25 -12.17 14.60
C TYR A 227 4.82 -12.70 15.98
N GLY A 228 4.59 -14.00 16.13
CA GLY A 228 4.26 -14.62 17.42
C GLY A 228 2.82 -14.36 17.88
N PHE A 229 1.94 -13.82 17.05
CA PHE A 229 0.52 -13.68 17.38
C PHE A 229 -0.22 -14.98 17.06
N GLU A 230 -1.05 -15.44 17.98
CA GLU A 230 -1.73 -16.73 17.85
C GLU A 230 -2.76 -16.78 16.70
N SER A 231 -3.31 -15.65 16.30
CA SER A 231 -4.31 -15.54 15.24
C SER A 231 -4.38 -14.13 14.67
N LEU A 232 -5.10 -13.95 13.55
CA LEU A 232 -5.41 -12.60 13.04
C LEU A 232 -6.27 -11.79 14.03
N SER A 233 -7.10 -12.45 14.84
CA SER A 233 -7.86 -11.78 15.90
C SER A 233 -6.95 -11.30 17.03
N ASP A 234 -5.97 -12.11 17.46
CA ASP A 234 -4.96 -11.67 18.44
C ASP A 234 -4.12 -10.50 17.92
N LEU A 235 -3.67 -10.58 16.66
CA LEU A 235 -2.99 -9.47 15.99
C LEU A 235 -3.86 -8.21 16.01
N GLN A 236 -5.15 -8.32 15.67
CA GLN A 236 -6.06 -7.18 15.66
C GLN A 236 -6.25 -6.57 17.06
N VAL A 237 -6.41 -7.40 18.10
CA VAL A 237 -6.55 -6.92 19.48
C VAL A 237 -5.32 -6.13 19.91
N ARG A 238 -4.12 -6.65 19.65
CA ARG A 238 -2.87 -5.97 20.02
C ARG A 238 -2.62 -4.72 19.19
N TRP A 239 -2.93 -4.75 17.92
CA TRP A 239 -2.89 -3.57 17.06
C TRP A 239 -3.88 -2.49 17.54
N ASN A 240 -5.13 -2.83 17.86
CA ASN A 240 -6.11 -1.91 18.45
C ASN A 240 -5.58 -1.27 19.74
N GLN A 241 -4.98 -2.06 20.63
CA GLN A 241 -4.37 -1.55 21.86
C GLN A 241 -3.22 -0.59 21.60
N TRP A 242 -2.43 -0.84 20.55
CA TRP A 242 -1.35 0.04 20.15
C TRP A 242 -1.89 1.35 19.56
N VAL A 243 -2.89 1.29 18.70
CA VAL A 243 -3.58 2.48 18.15
C VAL A 243 -4.21 3.31 19.27
N ALA A 244 -4.91 2.68 20.20
CA ALA A 244 -5.53 3.35 21.35
C ALA A 244 -4.54 4.11 22.25
N ARG A 245 -3.26 3.69 22.27
CA ARG A 245 -2.17 4.40 22.96
C ARG A 245 -1.52 5.51 22.12
N GLY A 246 -2.10 5.88 20.99
CA GLY A 246 -1.57 6.90 20.08
C GLY A 246 -0.46 6.38 19.16
N SER A 247 -0.43 5.08 18.88
CA SER A 247 0.52 4.45 17.95
C SER A 247 2.00 4.78 18.24
N PRO A 248 2.47 4.59 19.48
CA PRO A 248 3.82 4.98 19.87
C PRO A 248 4.89 4.24 19.06
N LYS A 249 6.09 4.84 18.95
CA LYS A 249 7.25 4.15 18.38
C LYS A 249 7.53 2.90 19.22
N LEU A 250 7.56 1.74 18.58
CA LEU A 250 7.98 0.51 19.24
C LEU A 250 9.52 0.47 19.25
N GLY A 251 10.12 0.33 20.43
CA GLY A 251 11.54 0.06 20.51
C GLY A 251 11.83 -1.30 19.85
N VAL A 252 12.83 -1.35 18.98
CA VAL A 252 13.34 -2.64 18.49
C VAL A 252 13.90 -3.35 19.73
N ALA A 253 13.22 -4.37 20.24
CA ALA A 253 13.76 -5.24 21.26
C ALA A 253 14.99 -5.89 20.65
N SER A 254 16.19 -5.43 21.04
CA SER A 254 17.42 -6.17 20.81
C SER A 254 17.22 -7.55 21.41
N ALA A 255 17.05 -8.55 20.58
CA ALA A 255 17.09 -9.95 20.98
C ALA A 255 18.54 -10.26 21.39
N THR A 256 18.91 -9.82 22.59
CA THR A 256 20.10 -10.33 23.26
C THR A 256 19.72 -11.72 23.74
N LEU A 257 20.16 -12.71 23.00
CA LEU A 257 20.20 -14.09 23.43
C LEU A 257 21.13 -14.18 24.64
N THR A 258 20.62 -14.00 25.84
CA THR A 258 21.28 -14.44 27.06
C THR A 258 20.79 -15.85 27.36
N SER A 259 21.49 -16.81 26.78
CA SER A 259 21.60 -18.14 27.32
C SER A 259 22.36 -18.03 28.64
N SER A 260 21.65 -18.14 29.74
CA SER A 260 22.25 -18.55 31.02
C SER A 260 21.23 -19.33 31.81
N ALA A 261 21.34 -20.65 31.66
CA ALA A 261 20.81 -21.60 32.60
C ALA A 261 21.58 -21.43 33.91
N THR A 262 20.95 -20.87 34.91
CA THR A 262 21.41 -21.02 36.31
C THR A 262 20.21 -21.51 37.11
N ARG A 263 20.29 -22.78 37.42
CA ARG A 263 19.41 -23.55 38.29
C ARG A 263 19.69 -23.05 39.73
N GLN A 264 18.82 -22.22 40.27
CA GLN A 264 18.80 -21.98 41.70
C GLN A 264 17.51 -22.51 42.32
N LYS A 265 17.75 -23.52 43.16
CA LYS A 265 16.85 -24.14 44.08
C LYS A 265 16.63 -23.16 45.25
N ALA A 266 15.43 -22.63 45.40
CA ALA A 266 15.07 -21.81 46.54
C ALA A 266 13.76 -22.28 47.15
N ARG A 267 13.84 -22.48 48.44
CA ARG A 267 12.91 -22.88 49.49
C ARG A 267 11.57 -22.15 49.40
N GLU A 268 10.51 -22.91 49.65
CA GLU A 268 9.21 -22.39 50.05
C GLU A 268 9.30 -21.62 51.37
N PRO A 269 8.47 -20.61 51.54
CA PRO A 269 7.86 -20.34 52.84
C PRO A 269 6.35 -20.44 52.74
N GLU A 270 5.81 -21.26 53.67
CA GLU A 270 4.41 -21.22 54.06
C GLU A 270 3.98 -19.80 54.44
N PHE A 271 2.82 -19.36 53.94
CA PHE A 271 2.02 -18.39 54.67
C PHE A 271 0.53 -18.57 54.37
N LEU A 272 -0.18 -18.79 55.44
CA LEU A 272 -1.62 -18.75 55.55
C LEU A 272 -2.14 -17.35 55.17
N GLY A 273 -3.19 -17.29 54.40
CA GLY A 273 -3.91 -16.03 54.20
C GLY A 273 -5.07 -16.20 53.22
N THR A 274 -6.25 -16.42 53.72
CA THR A 274 -7.52 -16.40 53.00
C THR A 274 -7.74 -15.06 52.30
N SER A 275 -7.82 -15.05 50.98
CA SER A 275 -8.45 -13.96 50.25
C SER A 275 -9.05 -14.44 48.92
N LYS A 276 -10.29 -14.03 48.74
CA LYS A 276 -11.22 -14.36 47.66
C LYS A 276 -10.59 -14.22 46.28
N ARG A 277 -10.65 -15.29 45.47
CA ARG A 277 -10.37 -15.26 44.05
C ARG A 277 -11.37 -14.29 43.35
N PRO A 278 -10.90 -13.32 42.58
CA PRO A 278 -11.76 -12.65 41.61
C PRO A 278 -12.03 -13.59 40.45
N LYS A 279 -13.29 -13.67 40.04
CA LYS A 279 -13.75 -14.41 38.87
C LYS A 279 -13.03 -13.93 37.63
N PRO A 280 -12.69 -14.81 36.65
CA PRO A 280 -12.17 -14.37 35.36
C PRO A 280 -13.24 -13.54 34.65
N LEU A 281 -12.91 -12.27 34.39
CA LEU A 281 -13.68 -11.42 33.49
C LEU A 281 -13.56 -12.00 32.08
N SER A 282 -14.66 -12.58 31.60
CA SER A 282 -14.87 -12.88 30.21
C SER A 282 -15.01 -11.52 29.48
N LEU A 283 -13.92 -11.00 28.94
CA LEU A 283 -13.95 -9.88 28.01
C LEU A 283 -14.40 -10.37 26.64
N VAL A 284 -15.69 -10.62 26.50
CA VAL A 284 -16.37 -10.39 25.24
C VAL A 284 -16.43 -8.88 25.14
N ALA A 285 -15.58 -8.29 24.32
CA ALA A 285 -15.54 -6.87 24.11
C ALA A 285 -16.77 -6.46 23.30
N ASP A 286 -17.85 -6.19 23.99
CA ASP A 286 -18.91 -5.33 23.53
C ASP A 286 -18.32 -3.90 23.56
N VAL A 287 -17.72 -3.48 22.45
CA VAL A 287 -17.20 -2.11 22.28
C VAL A 287 -18.38 -1.20 22.00
N ARG A 288 -19.25 -1.02 22.99
CA ARG A 288 -20.13 0.14 23.06
C ARG A 288 -19.31 1.29 23.60
N GLY A 289 -19.22 2.35 22.75
CA GLY A 289 -18.45 3.51 23.05
C GLY A 289 -18.78 4.14 24.42
N SER A 290 -17.75 4.35 25.16
CA SER A 290 -17.51 5.50 26.03
C SER A 290 -16.14 5.31 26.70
N ASP A 291 -15.38 6.42 26.78
CA ASP A 291 -14.18 6.62 27.58
C ASP A 291 -12.81 6.25 26.99
N LEU A 292 -12.65 6.34 25.67
CA LEU A 292 -11.34 6.64 25.12
C LEU A 292 -11.22 8.15 24.92
N GLN A 293 -10.71 8.87 25.92
CA GLN A 293 -10.32 10.28 25.79
C GLN A 293 -9.13 10.40 24.83
N PHE A 294 -9.44 10.46 23.53
CA PHE A 294 -8.49 10.93 22.51
C PHE A 294 -8.40 12.46 22.59
N SER A 295 -7.65 12.95 23.57
CA SER A 295 -7.40 14.38 23.70
C SER A 295 -6.49 14.86 22.57
N ARG A 296 -7.06 15.67 21.66
CA ARG A 296 -6.40 16.55 20.68
C ARG A 296 -5.83 15.89 19.41
N ILE A 297 -6.64 15.17 18.67
CA ILE A 297 -6.38 14.98 17.24
C ILE A 297 -7.14 16.09 16.50
N ARG A 298 -6.43 16.94 15.73
CA ARG A 298 -7.08 17.91 14.84
C ARG A 298 -7.89 17.13 13.81
N GLN A 299 -9.17 17.42 13.72
CA GLN A 299 -10.03 16.86 12.68
C GLN A 299 -9.54 17.35 11.30
N VAL A 300 -9.39 16.43 10.36
CA VAL A 300 -9.11 16.77 8.96
C VAL A 300 -10.29 17.57 8.42
N PRO A 301 -10.06 18.73 7.79
CA PRO A 301 -11.15 19.54 7.22
C PRO A 301 -12.02 18.72 6.27
N ALA A 302 -13.34 18.84 6.36
CA ALA A 302 -14.28 18.07 5.54
C ALA A 302 -14.02 18.23 4.03
N ALA A 303 -13.58 19.42 3.59
CA ALA A 303 -13.20 19.68 2.21
C ALA A 303 -12.02 18.84 1.73
N ASP A 304 -11.05 18.53 2.58
CA ASP A 304 -9.89 17.71 2.21
C ASP A 304 -10.24 16.22 2.21
N GLN A 305 -11.12 15.78 3.12
CA GLN A 305 -11.66 14.43 3.11
C GLN A 305 -12.45 14.16 1.82
N GLU A 306 -13.24 15.13 1.36
CA GLU A 306 -14.03 15.01 0.13
C GLU A 306 -13.14 14.96 -1.13
N LYS A 307 -12.09 15.78 -1.19
CA LYS A 307 -11.11 15.72 -2.30
C LYS A 307 -10.44 14.36 -2.42
N VAL A 308 -10.04 13.80 -1.28
CA VAL A 308 -9.39 12.48 -1.25
C VAL A 308 -10.39 11.38 -1.61
N LYS A 309 -11.62 11.40 -1.09
CA LYS A 309 -12.68 10.46 -1.48
C LYS A 309 -12.95 10.50 -2.99
N ASN A 310 -13.06 11.69 -3.55
CA ASN A 310 -13.32 11.88 -4.98
C ASN A 310 -12.14 11.38 -5.82
N TRP A 311 -10.91 11.62 -5.41
CA TRP A 311 -9.73 11.11 -6.09
C TRP A 311 -9.70 9.56 -6.08
N TYR A 312 -9.87 8.92 -4.92
CA TYR A 312 -9.90 7.46 -4.82
C TYR A 312 -11.07 6.84 -5.61
N ALA A 313 -12.24 7.48 -5.61
CA ALA A 313 -13.37 7.06 -6.42
C ALA A 313 -13.03 7.07 -7.92
N GLN A 314 -12.38 8.12 -8.39
CA GLN A 314 -11.92 8.23 -9.78
C GLN A 314 -10.88 7.15 -10.13
N GLN A 315 -9.93 6.86 -9.24
CA GLN A 315 -8.95 5.79 -9.47
C GLN A 315 -9.59 4.41 -9.54
N ARG A 316 -10.52 4.12 -8.63
CA ARG A 316 -11.30 2.88 -8.66
C ARG A 316 -12.04 2.73 -10.00
N ASP A 317 -12.72 3.78 -10.44
CA ASP A 317 -13.52 3.74 -11.66
C ASP A 317 -12.64 3.60 -12.92
N ARG A 318 -11.42 4.14 -12.90
CA ARG A 318 -10.40 3.90 -13.94
C ARG A 318 -9.96 2.45 -13.97
N LEU A 319 -9.63 1.86 -12.81
CA LEU A 319 -9.19 0.46 -12.70
C LEU A 319 -10.29 -0.50 -13.17
N VAL A 320 -11.55 -0.30 -12.74
CA VAL A 320 -12.69 -1.09 -13.18
C VAL A 320 -12.93 -0.92 -14.68
N SER A 321 -12.74 0.29 -15.23
CA SER A 321 -12.88 0.54 -16.67
C SER A 321 -11.77 -0.12 -17.48
N GLN A 322 -10.57 -0.25 -16.94
CA GLN A 322 -9.47 -0.95 -17.59
C GLN A 322 -9.67 -2.47 -17.57
N GLU A 323 -10.14 -3.04 -16.46
CA GLU A 323 -10.51 -4.46 -16.37
C GLU A 323 -11.62 -4.83 -17.37
N ASN A 324 -12.61 -3.96 -17.55
CA ASN A 324 -13.70 -4.17 -18.51
C ASN A 324 -13.28 -3.96 -19.98
N ARG A 325 -12.17 -3.26 -20.25
CA ARG A 325 -11.64 -3.06 -21.62
C ARG A 325 -10.65 -4.13 -22.05
N GLN A 326 -10.08 -4.88 -21.10
CA GLN A 326 -9.33 -6.07 -21.48
C GLN A 326 -10.33 -7.13 -21.96
N PRO A 327 -10.20 -7.64 -23.21
CA PRO A 327 -11.01 -8.76 -23.62
C PRO A 327 -10.74 -9.86 -22.59
N ARG A 328 -11.80 -10.38 -21.96
CA ARG A 328 -11.72 -11.59 -21.14
C ARG A 328 -11.11 -12.66 -22.02
N SER A 329 -9.79 -12.73 -22.04
CA SER A 329 -9.09 -13.85 -22.64
C SER A 329 -9.60 -15.06 -21.87
N ARG A 330 -10.25 -15.96 -22.61
CA ARG A 330 -10.82 -17.22 -22.14
C ARG A 330 -9.73 -18.01 -21.40
N LEU A 331 -9.55 -17.74 -20.12
CA LEU A 331 -8.63 -18.43 -19.23
C LEU A 331 -9.33 -19.53 -18.41
N PHE A 332 -10.58 -19.86 -18.77
CA PHE A 332 -11.22 -21.09 -18.38
C PHE A 332 -11.59 -21.82 -19.66
N GLY A 333 -10.64 -22.59 -20.19
CA GLY A 333 -10.95 -23.66 -21.09
C GLY A 333 -11.83 -24.63 -20.32
N ASP A 334 -13.10 -24.75 -20.77
CA ASP A 334 -13.95 -25.89 -20.43
C ASP A 334 -13.17 -27.17 -20.76
N VAL A 335 -12.61 -27.80 -19.75
CA VAL A 335 -12.19 -29.19 -19.85
C VAL A 335 -13.46 -30.03 -19.75
N SER A 336 -14.15 -30.18 -20.87
CA SER A 336 -15.14 -31.23 -20.99
C SER A 336 -14.41 -32.57 -20.95
N PHE A 337 -14.60 -33.30 -19.86
CA PHE A 337 -14.24 -34.70 -19.76
C PHE A 337 -15.04 -35.46 -20.82
N ARG A 338 -14.42 -35.79 -21.95
CA ARG A 338 -14.91 -36.84 -22.82
C ARG A 338 -14.68 -38.18 -22.10
N GLN A 339 -15.75 -38.81 -21.74
CA GLN A 339 -15.74 -40.22 -21.36
C GLN A 339 -15.14 -41.02 -22.50
N LEU A 340 -14.10 -41.77 -22.19
CA LEU A 340 -13.59 -42.81 -23.07
C LEU A 340 -14.60 -43.96 -23.12
N PRO A 341 -14.87 -44.59 -24.30
CA PRO A 341 -15.75 -45.73 -24.36
C PRO A 341 -15.12 -46.91 -23.64
N LYS A 342 -15.95 -47.63 -22.91
CA LYS A 342 -15.64 -48.96 -22.38
C LYS A 342 -15.73 -49.97 -23.53
N ASP A 343 -14.62 -50.60 -23.85
CA ASP A 343 -14.55 -51.94 -24.37
C ASP A 343 -13.37 -52.65 -23.72
#